data_981129e2186bc8078584c48a536bb23a
#
_entry.id   981129e2186bc8078584c48a536bb23a
#
_cell.length_a   1.000
_cell.length_b   1.000
_cell.length_c   1.000
_cell.angle_alpha   90.00
_cell.angle_beta   90.00
_cell.angle_gamma   90.00
#
_symmetry.space_group_name_H-M   'P 1'
#
loop_
_entity.id
_entity.type
_entity.pdbx_description
1 polymer ?
#
loop_
_entity_poly.entity_id
_entity_poly.type
_entity_poly.pdbx_seq_one_letter_code
_entity_poly.pdbx_strand_id
1 'polypeptide(L)'
;MNFKKLLKYTLSGIAIIPMLSACNSDTDFLTEKPETIYTPENAYETVDQVKACVTNLYVHIRYWYDVDQFLKGLGSDVADTPNWRASGNGVCNFSNWSTSSNQSNKIFESMYQLVNYANQSLEGVNQPSLSWASEDERLECYGEMMFMRGYGYLRLGEMFGGVPLVTKFYQELKLDFERSSRSETYNQAISDLKEAAENLPDYPSEAGRVGKGAAYHFLSEAYLALAIENDNNASDLDMAISYADKVMALHPVMTERFGSRAIPGGGKAVNGVEAYREDGNVFFDLFQRGNQDYQDGNTEALWVFQHNYNIYHEYGGNKSESPRNWSPVLRDAFWKDEYKENGENCPWNGADTELYPGGNICAYVGGRGISANAPTNYVINEVWHGDFSDDMRNAPCNIHRDFVVIDKNHSMYGQVVTKDMLDPTRIDRYYPVWEKWASWDDYNYDDLSEGWQRSAYFIDQYACRSAETVLLRAEAKLRKGDKGGAADDVNILRNRAQCSYKAQASDMTMQFILDERVRELFFEEQRWPTLLRIGKEGIESINKHAMYIADQSEAWPGCFTSTLPGISKWTLFPIPQTIIDTNTGAVIEQNPGW
;
A
#
# COMPACT_ATOMS: atom_id res chain seq x y z
N MET A 1 21.49 -31.06 73.67
CA MET A 1 21.30 -32.18 74.63
C MET A 1 20.57 -33.25 73.82
N ASN A 2 21.30 -34.21 73.33
CA ASN A 2 21.31 -35.60 73.76
C ASN A 2 19.94 -36.30 73.72
N PHE A 3 19.69 -37.43 73.17
CA PHE A 3 20.39 -38.65 72.84
C PHE A 3 19.33 -39.61 72.28
N LYS A 4 19.57 -40.29 71.19
CA LYS A 4 19.83 -41.74 71.08
C LYS A 4 18.88 -42.72 71.83
N LYS A 5 18.35 -43.59 71.07
CA LYS A 5 18.42 -45.10 71.11
C LYS A 5 17.07 -45.67 70.65
N LEU A 6 16.91 -46.59 69.92
CA LEU A 6 17.52 -47.83 69.39
C LEU A 6 16.40 -48.85 69.15
N LEU A 7 16.40 -49.34 67.96
CA LEU A 7 16.14 -50.74 67.53
C LEU A 7 15.15 -51.62 68.28
N LYS A 8 14.22 -52.25 67.62
CA LYS A 8 14.21 -53.70 67.38
C LYS A 8 13.16 -54.15 66.34
N TYR A 9 13.58 -55.11 65.59
CA TYR A 9 12.96 -55.84 64.49
C TYR A 9 11.59 -56.47 64.81
N THR A 10 10.70 -56.51 63.79
CA THR A 10 9.99 -57.75 63.47
C THR A 10 9.71 -57.79 61.98
N LEU A 11 10.22 -58.79 61.29
CA LEU A 11 9.85 -59.21 59.94
C LEU A 11 8.37 -59.63 59.91
N SER A 12 7.67 -59.14 58.99
CA SER A 12 6.52 -59.84 58.38
C SER A 12 6.45 -59.52 56.93
N GLY A 13 6.66 -60.49 56.08
CA GLY A 13 6.61 -60.34 54.63
C GLY A 13 5.20 -60.00 54.16
N ILE A 14 5.16 -58.98 53.34
CA ILE A 14 4.02 -58.71 52.46
C ILE A 14 4.54 -58.54 51.03
N ALA A 15 3.95 -59.28 50.16
CA ALA A 15 4.21 -59.44 48.74
C ALA A 15 4.42 -58.08 48.02
N ILE A 16 5.54 -57.93 47.35
CA ILE A 16 5.77 -56.91 46.33
C ILE A 16 4.99 -57.38 45.09
N ILE A 17 3.80 -56.79 44.90
CA ILE A 17 3.11 -56.78 43.59
C ILE A 17 3.78 -55.65 42.80
N PRO A 18 4.32 -55.91 41.60
CA PRO A 18 4.87 -54.84 40.79
C PRO A 18 3.71 -53.98 40.26
N MET A 19 3.55 -52.79 40.80
CA MET A 19 2.86 -51.69 40.12
C MET A 19 3.79 -51.19 39.00
N LEU A 20 3.87 -51.91 37.91
CA LEU A 20 4.50 -51.53 36.67
C LEU A 20 3.42 -51.37 35.58
N SER A 21 2.42 -50.54 35.85
CA SER A 21 1.44 -50.18 34.80
C SER A 21 0.83 -48.79 34.99
N ALA A 22 1.69 -47.83 35.43
CA ALA A 22 1.29 -46.42 35.56
C ALA A 22 2.32 -45.45 34.96
N CYS A 23 2.98 -45.85 33.89
CA CYS A 23 3.95 -45.00 33.19
C CYS A 23 3.64 -44.88 31.69
N ASN A 24 2.36 -44.85 31.31
CA ASN A 24 1.96 -44.49 29.93
C ASN A 24 1.09 -43.23 29.90
N SER A 25 0.96 -42.49 31.01
CA SER A 25 0.19 -41.23 31.02
C SER A 25 1.00 -39.99 31.40
N ASP A 26 2.30 -40.17 31.70
CA ASP A 26 3.12 -39.02 32.15
C ASP A 26 3.56 -38.11 31.03
N THR A 27 3.52 -38.53 29.78
CA THR A 27 3.80 -37.65 28.65
C THR A 27 2.68 -36.66 28.39
N ASP A 28 1.44 -37.03 28.61
CA ASP A 28 0.30 -36.13 28.46
C ASP A 28 0.18 -35.10 29.60
N PHE A 29 0.62 -35.47 30.82
CA PHE A 29 0.60 -34.57 31.97
C PHE A 29 1.74 -33.53 31.95
N LEU A 30 2.82 -33.81 31.27
CA LEU A 30 3.96 -32.92 31.12
C LEU A 30 3.94 -32.12 29.82
N THR A 31 3.00 -32.41 28.93
CA THR A 31 2.79 -31.61 27.72
C THR A 31 1.92 -30.42 28.11
N GLU A 32 2.54 -29.30 28.41
CA GLU A 32 1.86 -28.04 28.62
C GLU A 32 1.15 -27.68 27.31
N LYS A 33 -0.18 -27.73 27.31
CA LYS A 33 -1.00 -27.16 26.23
C LYS A 33 -1.26 -25.70 26.62
N PRO A 34 -0.58 -24.74 26.02
CA PRO A 34 -0.83 -23.34 26.31
C PRO A 34 -2.24 -22.97 25.84
N GLU A 35 -3.12 -22.63 26.79
CA GLU A 35 -4.50 -22.21 26.50
C GLU A 35 -4.60 -20.77 25.97
N THR A 36 -3.55 -19.98 26.12
CA THR A 36 -3.51 -18.55 25.78
C THR A 36 -2.57 -18.19 24.64
N ILE A 37 -1.82 -19.14 24.13
CA ILE A 37 -0.88 -18.96 23.02
C ILE A 37 -1.17 -20.02 21.97
N TYR A 38 -1.37 -19.60 20.73
CA TYR A 38 -1.52 -20.53 19.61
C TYR A 38 -0.18 -21.18 19.28
N THR A 39 -0.17 -22.50 19.28
CA THR A 39 0.94 -23.34 18.80
C THR A 39 0.46 -24.08 17.55
N PRO A 40 1.36 -24.68 16.76
CA PRO A 40 0.94 -25.48 15.60
C PRO A 40 -0.08 -26.58 15.94
N GLU A 41 -0.05 -27.09 17.18
CA GLU A 41 -0.94 -28.17 17.62
C GLU A 41 -2.35 -27.70 17.99
N ASN A 42 -2.53 -26.42 18.37
CA ASN A 42 -3.83 -25.89 18.80
C ASN A 42 -4.34 -24.72 17.94
N ALA A 43 -3.59 -24.31 16.91
CA ALA A 43 -3.91 -23.14 16.10
C ALA A 43 -5.10 -23.36 15.14
N TYR A 44 -5.54 -24.61 14.88
CA TYR A 44 -6.53 -24.96 13.87
C TYR A 44 -7.57 -25.93 14.39
N GLU A 45 -8.06 -25.72 15.60
CA GLU A 45 -9.10 -26.57 16.21
C GLU A 45 -10.52 -26.17 15.75
N THR A 46 -10.69 -24.93 15.28
CA THR A 46 -11.98 -24.39 14.82
C THR A 46 -11.85 -23.63 13.51
N VAL A 47 -12.94 -23.53 12.76
CA VAL A 47 -13.04 -22.71 11.54
C VAL A 47 -12.76 -21.23 11.84
N ASP A 48 -13.23 -20.71 12.98
CA ASP A 48 -13.01 -19.32 13.37
C ASP A 48 -11.53 -19.01 13.59
N GLN A 49 -10.74 -19.95 14.11
CA GLN A 49 -9.29 -19.79 14.21
C GLN A 49 -8.63 -19.70 12.84
N VAL A 50 -9.05 -20.51 11.88
CA VAL A 50 -8.55 -20.43 10.48
C VAL A 50 -8.93 -19.10 9.85
N LYS A 51 -10.16 -18.63 10.02
CA LYS A 51 -10.61 -17.31 9.55
C LYS A 51 -9.82 -16.17 10.20
N ALA A 52 -9.47 -16.29 11.48
CA ALA A 52 -8.61 -15.31 12.15
C ALA A 52 -7.20 -15.26 11.53
N CYS A 53 -6.64 -16.41 11.10
CA CYS A 53 -5.38 -16.44 10.36
C CYS A 53 -5.50 -15.75 9.00
N VAL A 54 -6.60 -15.94 8.26
CA VAL A 54 -6.87 -15.18 7.01
C VAL A 54 -6.93 -13.69 7.30
N THR A 55 -7.67 -13.28 8.32
CA THR A 55 -7.76 -11.87 8.71
C THR A 55 -6.39 -11.28 9.04
N ASN A 56 -5.50 -12.05 9.69
CA ASN A 56 -4.13 -11.60 9.96
C ASN A 56 -3.32 -11.29 8.69
N LEU A 57 -3.56 -12.01 7.58
CA LEU A 57 -2.91 -11.69 6.29
C LEU A 57 -3.28 -10.28 5.81
N TYR A 58 -4.57 -9.92 5.90
CA TYR A 58 -5.05 -8.57 5.55
C TYR A 58 -4.49 -7.50 6.49
N VAL A 59 -4.44 -7.76 7.79
CA VAL A 59 -3.86 -6.83 8.77
C VAL A 59 -2.38 -6.59 8.48
N HIS A 60 -1.63 -7.66 8.17
CA HIS A 60 -0.21 -7.57 7.86
C HIS A 60 0.06 -6.72 6.63
N ILE A 61 -0.63 -6.98 5.52
CA ILE A 61 -0.39 -6.25 4.27
C ILE A 61 -0.89 -4.79 4.35
N ARG A 62 -2.02 -4.52 5.01
CA ARG A 62 -2.51 -3.16 5.25
C ARG A 62 -1.49 -2.34 6.04
N TYR A 63 -0.94 -2.89 7.12
CA TYR A 63 0.09 -2.22 7.91
C TYR A 63 1.28 -1.80 7.05
N TRP A 64 1.75 -2.68 6.19
CA TRP A 64 2.85 -2.39 5.28
C TRP A 64 2.51 -1.32 4.25
N TYR A 65 1.30 -1.36 3.71
CA TYR A 65 0.85 -0.40 2.73
C TYR A 65 0.72 1.02 3.30
N ASP A 66 0.29 1.13 4.56
CA ASP A 66 0.10 2.42 5.23
C ASP A 66 1.39 3.00 5.81
N VAL A 67 2.20 2.16 6.43
CA VAL A 67 3.38 2.61 7.16
C VAL A 67 4.56 2.81 6.23
N ASP A 68 4.72 1.97 5.21
CA ASP A 68 5.83 2.08 4.28
C ASP A 68 5.45 2.87 3.02
N GLN A 69 5.55 4.18 3.13
CA GLN A 69 5.31 5.13 2.03
C GLN A 69 6.30 4.96 0.86
N PHE A 70 7.35 4.17 1.07
CA PHE A 70 8.35 3.89 0.04
C PHE A 70 7.73 3.20 -1.17
N LEU A 71 6.89 2.18 -0.97
CA LEU A 71 6.21 1.48 -2.06
C LEU A 71 5.34 2.42 -2.90
N LYS A 72 4.72 3.43 -2.29
CA LYS A 72 3.93 4.46 -2.98
C LYS A 72 4.77 5.44 -3.81
N GLY A 73 6.08 5.27 -3.84
CA GLY A 73 6.98 6.00 -4.72
C GLY A 73 7.86 7.04 -4.04
N LEU A 74 8.00 7.01 -2.71
CA LEU A 74 8.97 7.86 -2.03
C LEU A 74 10.39 7.54 -2.54
N GLY A 75 11.13 8.56 -2.95
CA GLY A 75 12.45 8.42 -3.56
C GLY A 75 12.43 7.97 -5.02
N SER A 76 11.27 7.95 -5.69
CA SER A 76 11.13 7.66 -7.12
C SER A 76 10.94 8.93 -7.95
N ASP A 77 10.39 8.79 -9.16
CA ASP A 77 10.04 9.92 -10.04
C ASP A 77 8.84 10.74 -9.55
N VAL A 78 8.02 10.21 -8.63
CA VAL A 78 6.76 10.85 -8.22
C VAL A 78 6.83 11.55 -6.87
N ALA A 79 7.71 11.16 -5.96
CA ALA A 79 7.76 11.75 -4.63
C ALA A 79 9.13 11.69 -3.98
N ASP A 80 9.37 12.65 -3.08
CA ASP A 80 10.58 12.71 -2.30
C ASP A 80 10.35 13.29 -0.89
N THR A 81 11.38 13.20 -0.05
CA THR A 81 11.36 13.72 1.32
C THR A 81 11.91 15.14 1.37
N PRO A 82 11.14 16.15 1.83
CA PRO A 82 11.66 17.48 2.07
C PRO A 82 12.88 17.53 3.00
N ASN A 83 13.81 18.41 2.73
CA ASN A 83 15.18 18.46 3.29
C ASN A 83 15.30 18.36 4.82
N TRP A 84 14.39 18.94 5.58
CA TRP A 84 14.50 18.95 7.03
C TRP A 84 14.42 17.57 7.70
N ARG A 85 13.95 16.55 6.97
CA ARG A 85 13.91 15.14 7.40
C ARG A 85 14.90 14.26 6.63
N ALA A 86 15.42 14.72 5.52
CA ALA A 86 16.35 13.97 4.67
C ALA A 86 17.68 13.63 5.38
N SER A 87 18.07 14.42 6.36
CA SER A 87 19.28 14.15 7.14
C SER A 87 19.27 12.87 7.99
N GLY A 88 18.11 12.18 8.08
CA GLY A 88 17.97 10.94 8.85
C GLY A 88 17.52 9.72 8.08
N ASN A 89 16.88 9.90 6.93
CA ASN A 89 16.18 8.80 6.27
C ASN A 89 16.81 8.35 4.96
N GLY A 90 17.97 8.20 4.73
CA GLY A 90 18.69 7.60 3.58
C GLY A 90 17.94 7.10 2.32
N VAL A 91 16.60 7.24 2.30
CA VAL A 91 15.73 6.72 1.24
C VAL A 91 16.01 7.41 -0.10
N CYS A 92 16.16 8.72 -0.07
CA CYS A 92 16.39 9.52 -1.27
C CYS A 92 17.87 9.75 -1.57
N ASN A 93 18.76 9.26 -0.72
CA ASN A 93 20.20 9.29 -0.95
C ASN A 93 20.70 7.92 -1.42
N PHE A 94 20.54 7.67 -2.70
CA PHE A 94 20.91 6.38 -3.32
C PHE A 94 22.39 6.03 -3.21
N SER A 95 23.26 7.02 -2.99
CA SER A 95 24.69 6.75 -2.77
C SER A 95 24.97 6.01 -1.46
N ASN A 96 24.03 6.11 -0.48
CA ASN A 96 24.13 5.43 0.81
C ASN A 96 23.45 4.05 0.82
N TRP A 97 22.81 3.65 -0.28
CA TRP A 97 22.17 2.35 -0.35
C TRP A 97 23.20 1.22 -0.42
N SER A 98 22.96 0.19 0.37
CA SER A 98 23.79 -1.01 0.47
C SER A 98 22.91 -2.23 0.70
N THR A 99 23.53 -3.40 0.74
CA THR A 99 22.88 -4.68 1.09
C THR A 99 22.29 -4.71 2.52
N SER A 100 22.55 -3.68 3.32
CA SER A 100 22.01 -3.50 4.67
C SER A 100 21.03 -2.33 4.77
N SER A 101 20.55 -1.80 3.64
CA SER A 101 19.61 -0.68 3.65
C SER A 101 18.25 -1.09 4.23
N ASN A 102 17.79 -0.31 5.20
CA ASN A 102 16.61 -0.63 6.00
C ASN A 102 15.34 -0.80 5.15
N GLN A 103 15.16 0.02 4.10
CA GLN A 103 13.98 -0.02 3.24
C GLN A 103 13.86 -1.35 2.48
N SER A 104 14.91 -1.74 1.75
CA SER A 104 14.90 -3.00 1.00
C SER A 104 14.77 -4.21 1.94
N ASN A 105 15.46 -4.20 3.08
CA ASN A 105 15.40 -5.28 4.05
C ASN A 105 13.97 -5.46 4.60
N LYS A 106 13.33 -4.38 5.03
CA LYS A 106 11.96 -4.44 5.55
C LYS A 106 10.96 -4.97 4.54
N ILE A 107 11.06 -4.56 3.27
CA ILE A 107 10.17 -5.04 2.22
C ILE A 107 10.37 -6.53 2.00
N PHE A 108 11.61 -6.98 1.87
CA PHE A 108 11.94 -8.39 1.70
C PHE A 108 11.40 -9.25 2.86
N GLU A 109 11.69 -8.84 4.08
CA GLU A 109 11.24 -9.52 5.30
C GLU A 109 9.71 -9.56 5.40
N SER A 110 9.03 -8.44 5.09
CA SER A 110 7.57 -8.37 5.15
C SER A 110 6.90 -9.27 4.12
N MET A 111 7.39 -9.29 2.89
CA MET A 111 6.81 -10.16 1.86
C MET A 111 7.04 -11.64 2.19
N TYR A 112 8.20 -12.01 2.73
CA TYR A 112 8.41 -13.37 3.22
C TYR A 112 7.58 -13.70 4.46
N GLN A 113 7.32 -12.73 5.32
CA GLN A 113 6.42 -12.92 6.46
C GLN A 113 4.99 -13.17 5.99
N LEU A 114 4.53 -12.45 4.96
CA LEU A 114 3.23 -12.69 4.31
C LEU A 114 3.17 -14.12 3.72
N VAL A 115 4.20 -14.53 2.98
CA VAL A 115 4.32 -15.89 2.42
C VAL A 115 4.29 -16.95 3.53
N ASN A 116 5.01 -16.73 4.62
CA ASN A 116 5.05 -17.65 5.75
C ASN A 116 3.70 -17.77 6.46
N TYR A 117 3.03 -16.64 6.70
CA TYR A 117 1.67 -16.63 7.28
C TYR A 117 0.67 -17.34 6.38
N ALA A 118 0.74 -17.12 5.05
CA ALA A 118 -0.10 -17.83 4.10
C ALA A 118 0.16 -19.35 4.13
N ASN A 119 1.44 -19.77 4.11
CA ASN A 119 1.79 -21.20 4.21
C ASN A 119 1.27 -21.83 5.51
N GLN A 120 1.42 -21.12 6.64
CA GLN A 120 0.91 -21.58 7.93
C GLN A 120 -0.61 -21.71 7.92
N SER A 121 -1.32 -20.73 7.36
CA SER A 121 -2.78 -20.73 7.28
C SER A 121 -3.31 -21.85 6.36
N LEU A 122 -2.57 -22.16 5.29
CA LEU A 122 -2.90 -23.26 4.36
C LEU A 122 -2.85 -24.64 5.04
N GLU A 123 -2.04 -24.84 6.08
CA GLU A 123 -2.10 -26.07 6.88
C GLU A 123 -3.43 -26.18 7.63
N GLY A 124 -3.96 -25.04 8.12
CA GLY A 124 -5.21 -24.98 8.86
C GLY A 124 -6.44 -25.27 7.99
N VAL A 125 -6.56 -24.64 6.82
CA VAL A 125 -7.76 -24.75 5.96
C VAL A 125 -8.02 -26.17 5.47
N ASN A 126 -7.00 -27.00 5.41
CA ASN A 126 -7.07 -28.39 4.95
C ASN A 126 -7.19 -29.43 6.10
N GLN A 127 -7.35 -28.99 7.35
CA GLN A 127 -7.51 -29.90 8.49
C GLN A 127 -8.82 -30.70 8.37
N PRO A 128 -8.77 -32.04 8.31
CA PRO A 128 -9.97 -32.86 8.09
C PRO A 128 -10.91 -32.86 9.31
N SER A 129 -10.49 -32.40 10.46
CA SER A 129 -11.28 -32.29 11.68
C SER A 129 -12.23 -31.08 11.69
N LEU A 130 -12.02 -30.09 10.81
CA LEU A 130 -12.82 -28.89 10.76
C LEU A 130 -14.16 -29.11 10.09
N SER A 131 -15.20 -28.57 10.68
CA SER A 131 -16.57 -28.61 10.15
C SER A 131 -16.92 -27.25 9.56
N TRP A 132 -16.65 -27.04 8.29
CA TRP A 132 -17.02 -25.84 7.54
C TRP A 132 -18.53 -25.77 7.32
N ALA A 133 -19.11 -24.58 7.28
CA ALA A 133 -20.52 -24.38 6.98
C ALA A 133 -20.86 -24.80 5.54
N SER A 134 -19.92 -24.60 4.61
CA SER A 134 -19.99 -25.08 3.23
C SER A 134 -18.59 -25.29 2.64
N GLU A 135 -18.51 -26.03 1.54
CA GLU A 135 -17.27 -26.16 0.79
C GLU A 135 -16.86 -24.84 0.13
N ASP A 136 -17.82 -24.00 -0.28
CA ASP A 136 -17.56 -22.68 -0.85
C ASP A 136 -16.86 -21.78 0.16
N GLU A 137 -17.29 -21.78 1.44
CA GLU A 137 -16.64 -21.03 2.51
C GLU A 137 -15.17 -21.45 2.72
N ARG A 138 -14.91 -22.76 2.69
CA ARG A 138 -13.56 -23.31 2.80
C ARG A 138 -12.70 -22.89 1.62
N LEU A 139 -13.24 -22.99 0.40
CA LEU A 139 -12.56 -22.64 -0.83
C LEU A 139 -12.29 -21.15 -0.95
N GLU A 140 -13.19 -20.30 -0.48
CA GLU A 140 -12.96 -18.84 -0.39
C GLU A 140 -11.77 -18.54 0.52
N CYS A 141 -11.73 -19.08 1.75
CA CYS A 141 -10.59 -18.94 2.65
C CYS A 141 -9.28 -19.44 2.03
N TYR A 142 -9.33 -20.62 1.37
CA TYR A 142 -8.18 -21.16 0.64
C TYR A 142 -7.72 -20.22 -0.47
N GLY A 143 -8.64 -19.69 -1.26
CA GLY A 143 -8.36 -18.74 -2.34
C GLY A 143 -7.71 -17.46 -1.84
N GLU A 144 -8.16 -16.91 -0.70
CA GLU A 144 -7.55 -15.74 -0.06
C GLU A 144 -6.10 -16.00 0.38
N MET A 145 -5.83 -17.17 0.97
CA MET A 145 -4.46 -17.55 1.38
C MET A 145 -3.53 -17.71 0.17
N MET A 146 -4.02 -18.34 -0.90
CA MET A 146 -3.28 -18.49 -2.16
C MET A 146 -3.02 -17.14 -2.81
N PHE A 147 -4.01 -16.23 -2.80
CA PHE A 147 -3.87 -14.86 -3.27
C PHE A 147 -2.73 -14.13 -2.53
N MET A 148 -2.72 -14.17 -1.22
CA MET A 148 -1.72 -13.47 -0.41
C MET A 148 -0.31 -14.02 -0.63
N ARG A 149 -0.16 -15.34 -0.81
CA ARG A 149 1.14 -15.94 -1.15
C ARG A 149 1.59 -15.55 -2.54
N GLY A 150 0.71 -15.61 -3.53
CA GLY A 150 0.98 -15.21 -4.90
C GLY A 150 1.36 -13.73 -5.01
N TYR A 151 0.65 -12.86 -4.30
CA TYR A 151 0.99 -11.44 -4.19
C TYR A 151 2.38 -11.23 -3.59
N GLY A 152 2.72 -11.92 -2.50
CA GLY A 152 4.04 -11.86 -1.89
C GLY A 152 5.16 -12.23 -2.86
N TYR A 153 5.01 -13.32 -3.61
CA TYR A 153 5.99 -13.73 -4.62
C TYR A 153 6.07 -12.77 -5.82
N LEU A 154 4.96 -12.21 -6.25
CA LEU A 154 4.97 -11.19 -7.31
C LEU A 154 5.82 -9.98 -6.89
N ARG A 155 5.57 -9.43 -5.72
CA ARG A 155 6.35 -8.27 -5.19
C ARG A 155 7.82 -8.60 -4.95
N LEU A 156 8.12 -9.80 -4.48
CA LEU A 156 9.51 -10.28 -4.36
C LEU A 156 10.19 -10.38 -5.73
N GLY A 157 9.53 -10.94 -6.73
CA GLY A 157 10.04 -11.07 -8.09
C GLY A 157 10.29 -9.73 -8.77
N GLU A 158 9.40 -8.77 -8.60
CA GLU A 158 9.54 -7.43 -9.18
C GLU A 158 10.69 -6.65 -8.59
N MET A 159 10.85 -6.69 -7.27
CA MET A 159 11.83 -5.85 -6.58
C MET A 159 13.18 -6.52 -6.36
N PHE A 160 13.22 -7.84 -6.14
CA PHE A 160 14.46 -8.55 -5.80
C PHE A 160 14.89 -9.60 -6.84
N GLY A 161 14.06 -9.83 -7.85
CA GLY A 161 14.33 -10.84 -8.87
C GLY A 161 14.04 -12.26 -8.39
N GLY A 162 14.93 -13.21 -8.71
CA GLY A 162 14.80 -14.58 -8.23
C GLY A 162 15.03 -14.67 -6.72
N VAL A 163 14.20 -15.44 -6.03
CA VAL A 163 14.27 -15.62 -4.57
C VAL A 163 14.00 -17.08 -4.20
N PRO A 164 14.34 -17.55 -2.99
CA PRO A 164 13.95 -18.88 -2.53
C PRO A 164 12.44 -19.09 -2.54
N LEU A 165 11.98 -20.20 -3.10
CA LEU A 165 10.56 -20.55 -3.12
C LEU A 165 10.20 -21.40 -1.88
N VAL A 166 9.44 -20.82 -0.97
CA VAL A 166 8.97 -21.42 0.28
C VAL A 166 7.47 -21.64 0.18
N THR A 167 7.05 -22.83 -0.24
CA THR A 167 5.65 -23.14 -0.53
C THR A 167 4.97 -24.00 0.56
N LYS A 168 5.65 -24.17 1.70
CA LYS A 168 5.12 -24.86 2.88
C LYS A 168 5.64 -24.21 4.16
N PHE A 169 4.95 -24.42 5.24
CA PHE A 169 5.42 -24.02 6.56
C PHE A 169 6.52 -24.97 7.05
N TYR A 170 7.62 -24.41 7.56
CA TYR A 170 8.71 -25.18 8.17
C TYR A 170 8.66 -24.99 9.67
N GLN A 171 8.45 -26.08 10.41
CA GLN A 171 8.50 -26.11 11.88
C GLN A 171 9.93 -26.18 12.41
N GLU A 172 10.84 -26.77 11.63
CA GLU A 172 12.24 -26.90 11.97
C GLU A 172 13.09 -25.83 11.27
N LEU A 173 14.21 -25.50 11.89
CA LEU A 173 15.17 -24.55 11.32
C LEU A 173 15.77 -25.08 10.02
N LYS A 174 15.55 -24.35 8.92
CA LYS A 174 16.12 -24.63 7.61
C LYS A 174 17.07 -23.50 7.21
N LEU A 175 18.32 -23.84 6.87
CA LEU A 175 19.38 -22.87 6.55
C LEU A 175 20.06 -23.17 5.21
N ASP A 176 19.41 -23.95 4.34
CA ASP A 176 19.91 -24.43 3.06
C ASP A 176 18.93 -24.09 1.91
N PHE A 177 18.40 -22.86 1.92
CA PHE A 177 17.55 -22.39 0.85
C PHE A 177 18.36 -22.07 -0.42
N GLU A 178 17.89 -22.54 -1.57
CA GLU A 178 18.45 -22.18 -2.87
C GLU A 178 17.66 -21.07 -3.50
N ARG A 179 18.34 -20.18 -4.20
CA ARG A 179 17.73 -19.06 -4.92
C ARG A 179 17.19 -19.54 -6.26
N SER A 180 15.91 -19.31 -6.53
CA SER A 180 15.28 -19.57 -7.83
C SER A 180 15.58 -18.44 -8.82
N SER A 181 15.32 -18.65 -10.10
CA SER A 181 15.34 -17.59 -11.09
C SER A 181 14.15 -16.62 -10.92
N ARG A 182 14.23 -15.44 -11.55
CA ARG A 182 13.14 -14.47 -11.55
C ARG A 182 11.90 -15.02 -12.25
N SER A 183 12.09 -15.70 -13.37
CA SER A 183 10.99 -16.37 -14.10
C SER A 183 10.31 -17.47 -13.25
N GLU A 184 11.06 -18.27 -12.49
CA GLU A 184 10.48 -19.25 -11.56
C GLU A 184 9.70 -18.58 -10.44
N THR A 185 10.18 -17.44 -9.92
CA THR A 185 9.47 -16.67 -8.90
C THR A 185 8.14 -16.14 -9.43
N TYR A 186 8.11 -15.58 -10.65
CA TYR A 186 6.87 -15.17 -11.29
C TYR A 186 5.93 -16.35 -11.60
N ASN A 187 6.46 -17.48 -12.03
CA ASN A 187 5.65 -18.68 -12.26
C ASN A 187 5.00 -19.21 -10.97
N GLN A 188 5.69 -19.10 -9.83
CA GLN A 188 5.09 -19.44 -8.54
C GLN A 188 3.95 -18.47 -8.19
N ALA A 189 4.16 -17.16 -8.36
CA ALA A 189 3.11 -16.17 -8.16
C ALA A 189 1.89 -16.42 -9.06
N ILE A 190 2.11 -16.72 -10.34
CA ILE A 190 1.06 -17.05 -11.30
C ILE A 190 0.31 -18.32 -10.90
N SER A 191 1.02 -19.35 -10.43
CA SER A 191 0.38 -20.58 -9.97
C SER A 191 -0.56 -20.32 -8.80
N ASP A 192 -0.08 -19.60 -7.79
CA ASP A 192 -0.85 -19.28 -6.59
C ASP A 192 -2.06 -18.38 -6.91
N LEU A 193 -1.87 -17.36 -7.76
CA LEU A 193 -2.95 -16.45 -8.17
C LEU A 193 -4.00 -17.13 -9.06
N LYS A 194 -3.65 -18.17 -9.83
CA LYS A 194 -4.62 -18.99 -10.57
C LYS A 194 -5.49 -19.81 -9.62
N GLU A 195 -4.87 -20.47 -8.65
CA GLU A 195 -5.60 -21.19 -7.61
C GLU A 195 -6.54 -20.24 -6.85
N ALA A 196 -6.06 -19.03 -6.55
CA ALA A 196 -6.90 -18.00 -5.96
C ALA A 196 -8.10 -17.65 -6.85
N ALA A 197 -7.86 -17.37 -8.12
CA ALA A 197 -8.91 -16.98 -9.06
C ALA A 197 -9.95 -18.11 -9.32
N GLU A 198 -9.57 -19.38 -9.16
CA GLU A 198 -10.49 -20.51 -9.28
C GLU A 198 -11.43 -20.61 -8.07
N ASN A 199 -10.96 -20.25 -6.88
CA ASN A 199 -11.65 -20.49 -5.62
C ASN A 199 -12.31 -19.23 -5.00
N LEU A 200 -11.90 -18.04 -5.39
CA LEU A 200 -12.50 -16.78 -4.91
C LEU A 200 -13.86 -16.51 -5.57
N PRO A 201 -14.78 -15.80 -4.91
CA PRO A 201 -16.03 -15.34 -5.51
C PRO A 201 -15.77 -14.23 -6.53
N ASP A 202 -16.70 -14.02 -7.46
CA ASP A 202 -16.62 -12.90 -8.42
C ASP A 202 -16.56 -11.55 -7.69
N TYR A 203 -17.35 -11.41 -6.65
CA TYR A 203 -17.39 -10.26 -5.76
C TYR A 203 -17.39 -10.74 -4.31
N PRO A 204 -16.49 -10.23 -3.46
CA PRO A 204 -16.46 -10.61 -2.05
C PRO A 204 -17.73 -10.11 -1.33
N SER A 205 -18.20 -10.88 -0.36
CA SER A 205 -19.37 -10.54 0.45
C SER A 205 -19.10 -9.44 1.47
N GLU A 206 -17.83 -9.28 1.87
CA GLU A 206 -17.38 -8.29 2.85
C GLU A 206 -16.43 -7.28 2.19
N ALA A 207 -16.57 -6.01 2.57
CA ALA A 207 -15.64 -4.96 2.18
C ALA A 207 -14.21 -5.28 2.64
N GLY A 208 -13.23 -4.91 1.84
CA GLY A 208 -11.81 -5.16 2.11
C GLY A 208 -11.31 -6.58 1.78
N ARG A 209 -12.20 -7.54 1.51
CA ARG A 209 -11.81 -8.88 1.04
C ARG A 209 -11.50 -8.88 -0.46
N VAL A 210 -10.67 -9.82 -0.90
CA VAL A 210 -10.35 -9.99 -2.31
C VAL A 210 -11.35 -10.92 -3.01
N GLY A 211 -11.69 -10.57 -4.25
CA GLY A 211 -12.46 -11.42 -5.16
C GLY A 211 -11.66 -11.78 -6.41
N LYS A 212 -12.29 -12.44 -7.38
CA LYS A 212 -11.67 -12.80 -8.66
C LYS A 212 -11.10 -11.59 -9.40
N GLY A 213 -11.75 -10.41 -9.29
CA GLY A 213 -11.26 -9.18 -9.90
C GLY A 213 -9.82 -8.84 -9.48
N ALA A 214 -9.53 -8.90 -8.18
CA ALA A 214 -8.19 -8.70 -7.65
C ALA A 214 -7.20 -9.78 -8.12
N ALA A 215 -7.61 -11.06 -8.11
CA ALA A 215 -6.75 -12.16 -8.59
C ALA A 215 -6.42 -12.01 -10.08
N TYR A 216 -7.39 -11.64 -10.92
CA TYR A 216 -7.15 -11.39 -12.34
C TYR A 216 -6.25 -10.16 -12.59
N HIS A 217 -6.39 -9.10 -11.79
CA HIS A 217 -5.51 -7.94 -11.85
C HIS A 217 -4.04 -8.35 -11.64
N PHE A 218 -3.74 -9.04 -10.54
CA PHE A 218 -2.39 -9.47 -10.24
C PHE A 218 -1.89 -10.59 -11.15
N LEU A 219 -2.76 -11.41 -11.75
CA LEU A 219 -2.40 -12.32 -12.84
C LEU A 219 -1.97 -11.55 -14.09
N SER A 220 -2.70 -10.49 -14.45
CA SER A 220 -2.32 -9.62 -15.57
C SER A 220 -0.93 -9.00 -15.34
N GLU A 221 -0.67 -8.47 -14.13
CA GLU A 221 0.61 -7.90 -13.76
C GLU A 221 1.73 -8.96 -13.77
N ALA A 222 1.49 -10.14 -13.19
CA ALA A 222 2.47 -11.23 -13.11
C ALA A 222 2.87 -11.77 -14.48
N TYR A 223 1.90 -11.93 -15.39
CA TYR A 223 2.18 -12.34 -16.77
C TYR A 223 2.91 -11.26 -17.55
N LEU A 224 2.57 -9.98 -17.33
CA LEU A 224 3.31 -8.86 -17.91
C LEU A 224 4.76 -8.83 -17.41
N ALA A 225 4.98 -9.05 -16.10
CA ALA A 225 6.30 -9.14 -15.51
C ALA A 225 7.12 -10.32 -16.09
N LEU A 226 6.50 -11.50 -16.21
CA LEU A 226 7.10 -12.68 -16.82
C LEU A 226 7.44 -12.45 -18.29
N ALA A 227 6.54 -11.82 -19.05
CA ALA A 227 6.78 -11.48 -20.44
C ALA A 227 8.02 -10.58 -20.61
N ILE A 228 8.15 -9.55 -19.76
CA ILE A 228 9.29 -8.62 -19.77
C ILE A 228 10.59 -9.37 -19.45
N GLU A 229 10.59 -10.21 -18.45
CA GLU A 229 11.75 -11.04 -18.08
C GLU A 229 12.18 -11.97 -19.21
N ASN A 230 11.24 -12.42 -20.04
CA ASN A 230 11.46 -13.31 -21.19
C ASN A 230 11.43 -12.54 -22.53
N ASP A 231 12.08 -11.38 -22.61
CA ASP A 231 12.24 -10.57 -23.82
C ASP A 231 10.92 -10.20 -24.51
N ASN A 232 9.91 -9.83 -23.75
CA ASN A 232 8.54 -9.53 -24.19
C ASN A 232 7.88 -10.74 -24.90
N ASN A 233 7.93 -11.90 -24.26
CA ASN A 233 7.32 -13.12 -24.78
C ASN A 233 5.84 -12.88 -25.16
N ALA A 234 5.50 -13.15 -26.42
CA ALA A 234 4.19 -12.84 -26.98
C ALA A 234 3.04 -13.60 -26.30
N SER A 235 3.27 -14.86 -25.90
CA SER A 235 2.25 -15.68 -25.22
C SER A 235 1.92 -15.12 -23.83
N ASP A 236 2.95 -14.68 -23.09
CA ASP A 236 2.76 -14.11 -21.77
C ASP A 236 2.08 -12.73 -21.85
N LEU A 237 2.42 -11.93 -22.88
CA LEU A 237 1.70 -10.67 -23.15
C LEU A 237 0.22 -10.92 -23.49
N ASP A 238 -0.09 -11.97 -24.26
CA ASP A 238 -1.48 -12.36 -24.55
C ASP A 238 -2.24 -12.79 -23.28
N MET A 239 -1.57 -13.50 -22.39
CA MET A 239 -2.16 -13.86 -21.09
C MET A 239 -2.39 -12.63 -20.20
N ALA A 240 -1.46 -11.69 -20.16
CA ALA A 240 -1.62 -10.44 -19.43
C ALA A 240 -2.84 -9.65 -19.93
N ILE A 241 -3.01 -9.52 -21.24
CA ILE A 241 -4.15 -8.87 -21.87
C ILE A 241 -5.45 -9.63 -21.53
N SER A 242 -5.44 -10.95 -21.65
CA SER A 242 -6.63 -11.79 -21.39
C SER A 242 -7.13 -11.67 -19.95
N TYR A 243 -6.24 -11.62 -18.95
CA TYR A 243 -6.64 -11.41 -17.56
C TYR A 243 -7.11 -9.98 -17.30
N ALA A 244 -6.50 -8.99 -17.93
CA ALA A 244 -7.01 -7.62 -17.87
C ALA A 244 -8.42 -7.50 -18.46
N ASP A 245 -8.71 -8.19 -19.58
CA ASP A 245 -10.06 -8.23 -20.15
C ASP A 245 -11.09 -8.82 -19.19
N LYS A 246 -10.72 -9.86 -18.43
CA LYS A 246 -11.59 -10.44 -17.39
C LYS A 246 -11.88 -9.45 -16.26
N VAL A 247 -10.86 -8.68 -15.82
CA VAL A 247 -11.08 -7.62 -14.82
C VAL A 247 -12.06 -6.59 -15.34
N MET A 248 -11.83 -6.09 -16.55
CA MET A 248 -12.69 -5.03 -17.12
C MET A 248 -14.11 -5.49 -17.37
N ALA A 249 -14.35 -6.78 -17.58
CA ALA A 249 -15.68 -7.35 -17.71
C ALA A 249 -16.44 -7.41 -16.39
N LEU A 250 -15.75 -7.70 -15.28
CA LEU A 250 -16.33 -7.74 -13.92
C LEU A 250 -16.39 -6.34 -13.28
N HIS A 251 -15.35 -5.54 -13.49
CA HIS A 251 -15.12 -4.27 -12.81
C HIS A 251 -14.90 -3.14 -13.84
N PRO A 252 -15.96 -2.69 -14.51
CA PRO A 252 -15.85 -1.58 -15.47
C PRO A 252 -15.47 -0.27 -14.76
N VAL A 253 -14.77 0.59 -15.48
CA VAL A 253 -14.41 1.94 -15.02
C VAL A 253 -15.69 2.75 -14.79
N MET A 254 -15.77 3.46 -13.66
CA MET A 254 -16.88 4.36 -13.34
C MET A 254 -16.91 5.53 -14.31
N THR A 255 -18.08 5.83 -14.87
CA THR A 255 -18.25 6.93 -15.85
C THR A 255 -19.23 8.01 -15.39
N GLU A 256 -20.02 7.71 -14.37
CA GLU A 256 -21.03 8.60 -13.81
C GLU A 256 -20.78 8.81 -12.31
N ARG A 257 -21.20 9.96 -11.81
CA ARG A 257 -21.14 10.28 -10.39
C ARG A 257 -21.96 9.29 -9.56
N PHE A 258 -21.48 8.98 -8.37
CA PHE A 258 -22.13 8.01 -7.47
C PHE A 258 -21.90 8.36 -5.98
N GLY A 259 -22.62 7.65 -5.10
CA GLY A 259 -22.53 7.84 -3.66
C GLY A 259 -23.18 9.12 -3.16
N SER A 260 -22.99 9.41 -1.87
CA SER A 260 -23.64 10.52 -1.17
C SER A 260 -23.22 11.91 -1.67
N ARG A 261 -22.04 12.02 -2.30
CA ARG A 261 -21.51 13.28 -2.84
C ARG A 261 -22.14 13.69 -4.16
N ALA A 262 -22.72 12.73 -4.87
CA ALA A 262 -23.33 12.94 -6.18
C ALA A 262 -24.81 13.37 -6.12
N ILE A 263 -25.47 13.23 -4.97
CA ILE A 263 -26.92 13.37 -4.82
C ILE A 263 -27.24 14.50 -3.84
N PRO A 264 -27.93 15.60 -4.27
CA PRO A 264 -28.41 16.63 -3.35
C PRO A 264 -29.31 16.01 -2.26
N GLY A 265 -29.01 16.29 -0.99
CA GLY A 265 -29.71 15.70 0.15
C GLY A 265 -29.40 14.22 0.41
N GLY A 266 -28.38 13.65 -0.26
CA GLY A 266 -27.99 12.24 -0.15
C GLY A 266 -27.33 11.84 1.17
N GLY A 267 -27.08 12.77 2.08
CA GLY A 267 -26.50 12.51 3.38
C GLY A 267 -25.70 13.69 3.92
N LYS A 268 -25.09 13.45 5.07
CA LYS A 268 -24.19 14.41 5.72
C LYS A 268 -22.79 13.82 5.82
N ALA A 269 -21.80 14.67 5.64
CA ALA A 269 -20.42 14.37 5.97
C ALA A 269 -20.26 14.16 7.49
N VAL A 270 -19.10 13.63 7.90
CA VAL A 270 -18.77 13.39 9.31
C VAL A 270 -18.91 14.66 10.16
N ASN A 271 -18.61 15.82 9.59
CA ASN A 271 -18.77 17.13 10.24
C ASN A 271 -20.22 17.64 10.31
N GLY A 272 -21.21 16.84 9.85
CA GLY A 272 -22.63 17.20 9.86
C GLY A 272 -23.08 18.15 8.75
N VAL A 273 -22.16 18.62 7.89
CA VAL A 273 -22.47 19.42 6.69
C VAL A 273 -23.05 18.52 5.60
N GLU A 274 -23.86 19.06 4.68
CA GLU A 274 -24.35 18.31 3.54
C GLU A 274 -23.19 17.71 2.75
N ALA A 275 -23.31 16.42 2.44
CA ALA A 275 -22.26 15.68 1.72
C ALA A 275 -22.16 16.04 0.24
N TYR A 276 -23.27 16.51 -0.36
CA TYR A 276 -23.31 16.86 -1.78
C TYR A 276 -22.29 17.93 -2.16
N ARG A 277 -21.57 17.67 -3.23
CA ARG A 277 -20.60 18.61 -3.82
C ARG A 277 -20.97 18.86 -5.28
N GLU A 278 -21.49 20.05 -5.54
CA GLU A 278 -21.87 20.47 -6.90
C GLU A 278 -20.65 20.54 -7.83
N ASP A 279 -19.51 20.98 -7.30
CA ASP A 279 -18.22 21.06 -8.01
C ASP A 279 -17.47 19.72 -8.13
N GLY A 280 -17.99 18.65 -7.52
CA GLY A 280 -17.43 17.31 -7.61
C GLY A 280 -17.68 16.66 -8.98
N ASN A 281 -16.90 15.63 -9.28
CA ASN A 281 -17.01 14.83 -10.50
C ASN A 281 -16.84 13.34 -10.19
N VAL A 282 -16.95 12.46 -11.18
CA VAL A 282 -16.83 11.01 -10.96
C VAL A 282 -15.48 10.61 -10.37
N PHE A 283 -14.39 11.29 -10.73
CA PHE A 283 -13.07 11.02 -10.16
C PHE A 283 -12.97 11.46 -8.70
N PHE A 284 -13.58 12.58 -8.35
CA PHE A 284 -13.73 13.03 -6.97
C PHE A 284 -14.51 12.00 -6.13
N ASP A 285 -15.63 11.50 -6.65
CA ASP A 285 -16.51 10.56 -5.94
C ASP A 285 -15.80 9.24 -5.58
N LEU A 286 -14.82 8.79 -6.40
CA LEU A 286 -14.01 7.58 -6.14
C LEU A 286 -13.26 7.61 -4.80
N PHE A 287 -12.87 8.80 -4.33
CA PHE A 287 -12.02 8.96 -3.15
C PHE A 287 -12.77 9.47 -1.92
N GLN A 288 -14.08 9.54 -2.00
CA GLN A 288 -14.88 9.99 -0.87
C GLN A 288 -15.15 8.84 0.09
N ARG A 289 -15.12 9.15 1.38
CA ARG A 289 -15.41 8.18 2.42
C ARG A 289 -16.78 7.52 2.20
N GLY A 290 -16.81 6.18 2.28
CA GLY A 290 -17.99 5.37 2.02
C GLY A 290 -18.35 5.22 0.54
N ASN A 291 -17.40 5.46 -0.37
CA ASN A 291 -17.53 5.25 -1.82
C ASN A 291 -16.44 4.32 -2.36
N GLN A 292 -15.52 3.82 -1.52
CA GLN A 292 -14.37 3.10 -2.03
C GLN A 292 -14.63 1.62 -2.28
N ASP A 293 -15.61 1.02 -1.65
CA ASP A 293 -15.88 -0.40 -1.79
C ASP A 293 -16.85 -0.72 -2.93
N TYR A 294 -16.73 -1.94 -3.46
CA TYR A 294 -17.69 -2.44 -4.45
C TYR A 294 -19.12 -2.44 -3.91
N GLN A 295 -19.30 -2.74 -2.63
CA GLN A 295 -20.58 -2.74 -1.93
C GLN A 295 -21.23 -1.36 -1.87
N ASP A 296 -20.44 -0.29 -1.98
CA ASP A 296 -20.91 1.10 -2.05
C ASP A 296 -21.31 1.53 -3.47
N GLY A 297 -21.24 0.60 -4.45
CA GLY A 297 -21.54 0.85 -5.85
C GLY A 297 -20.33 1.24 -6.71
N ASN A 298 -19.13 1.18 -6.15
CA ASN A 298 -17.90 1.44 -6.87
C ASN A 298 -17.44 0.22 -7.68
N THR A 299 -17.78 0.20 -8.97
CA THR A 299 -17.41 -0.93 -9.84
C THR A 299 -15.92 -1.03 -10.12
N GLU A 300 -15.14 0.06 -9.92
CA GLU A 300 -13.68 0.04 -10.12
C GLU A 300 -12.94 -0.67 -9.00
N ALA A 301 -13.52 -0.78 -7.81
CA ALA A 301 -12.86 -1.34 -6.63
C ALA A 301 -12.55 -2.83 -6.83
N LEU A 302 -11.27 -3.20 -6.72
CA LEU A 302 -10.80 -4.60 -6.77
C LEU A 302 -10.36 -5.09 -5.41
N TRP A 303 -9.61 -4.26 -4.69
CA TRP A 303 -9.15 -4.53 -3.34
C TRP A 303 -8.93 -3.21 -2.60
N VAL A 304 -9.49 -3.09 -1.40
CA VAL A 304 -9.52 -1.86 -0.60
C VAL A 304 -9.07 -2.16 0.82
N PHE A 305 -8.14 -1.38 1.34
CA PHE A 305 -7.74 -1.43 2.76
C PHE A 305 -8.73 -0.65 3.60
N GLN A 306 -9.33 -1.34 4.55
CA GLN A 306 -10.35 -0.78 5.43
C GLN A 306 -9.74 -0.06 6.63
N HIS A 307 -10.21 1.15 6.92
CA HIS A 307 -9.86 1.94 8.09
C HIS A 307 -11.12 2.31 8.87
N ASN A 308 -11.18 1.96 10.13
CA ASN A 308 -12.38 2.15 10.97
C ASN A 308 -12.04 2.84 12.28
N TYR A 309 -12.67 3.98 12.53
CA TYR A 309 -12.49 4.77 13.73
C TYR A 309 -12.83 3.98 15.02
N ASN A 310 -13.96 3.26 15.04
CA ASN A 310 -14.38 2.54 16.23
C ASN A 310 -13.41 1.42 16.59
N ILE A 311 -12.91 0.69 15.58
CA ILE A 311 -11.91 -0.36 15.78
C ILE A 311 -10.59 0.26 16.27
N TYR A 312 -10.17 1.38 15.70
CA TYR A 312 -8.97 2.08 16.15
C TYR A 312 -9.09 2.55 17.61
N HIS A 313 -10.23 3.14 17.98
CA HIS A 313 -10.45 3.66 19.32
C HIS A 313 -10.49 2.55 20.37
N GLU A 314 -11.06 1.39 20.04
CA GLU A 314 -11.19 0.24 20.95
C GLU A 314 -9.90 -0.61 21.02
N TYR A 315 -9.25 -0.87 19.88
CA TYR A 315 -8.14 -1.84 19.79
C TYR A 315 -6.83 -1.25 19.28
N GLY A 316 -6.81 -0.01 18.78
CA GLY A 316 -5.66 0.59 18.13
C GLY A 316 -5.37 0.03 16.72
N GLY A 317 -4.36 0.59 16.05
CA GLY A 317 -3.79 0.00 14.82
C GLY A 317 -4.61 0.10 13.53
N ASN A 318 -5.86 0.54 13.56
CA ASN A 318 -6.72 0.63 12.39
C ASN A 318 -6.88 2.09 11.90
N LYS A 319 -5.76 2.73 11.59
CA LYS A 319 -5.70 4.10 11.07
C LYS A 319 -4.75 4.19 9.91
N SER A 320 -4.97 5.16 9.01
CA SER A 320 -3.96 5.59 8.04
C SER A 320 -3.17 6.79 8.55
N GLU A 321 -1.86 6.81 8.33
CA GLU A 321 -1.00 7.98 8.51
C GLU A 321 -0.63 8.64 7.16
N SER A 322 -1.08 8.09 6.06
CA SER A 322 -0.76 8.59 4.72
C SER A 322 -1.17 10.06 4.53
N PRO A 323 -2.38 10.50 4.89
CA PRO A 323 -2.76 11.90 4.76
C PRO A 323 -1.82 12.84 5.49
N ARG A 324 -1.41 12.48 6.72
CA ARG A 324 -0.46 13.25 7.51
C ARG A 324 0.91 13.37 6.83
N ASN A 325 1.40 12.27 6.30
CA ASN A 325 2.75 12.20 5.73
C ASN A 325 2.84 12.94 4.38
N TRP A 326 1.76 12.94 3.60
CA TRP A 326 1.71 13.51 2.25
C TRP A 326 1.16 14.93 2.19
N SER A 327 0.64 15.46 3.26
CA SER A 327 0.10 16.83 3.26
C SER A 327 1.17 17.86 3.62
N PRO A 328 1.10 19.07 3.04
CA PRO A 328 2.04 20.16 3.31
C PRO A 328 1.98 20.63 4.77
N VAL A 329 3.07 21.19 5.26
CA VAL A 329 3.10 21.88 6.55
C VAL A 329 2.92 23.38 6.30
N LEU A 330 1.76 23.88 6.64
CA LEU A 330 1.41 25.29 6.46
C LEU A 330 1.27 25.98 7.83
N ARG A 331 2.30 25.85 8.69
CA ARG A 331 2.32 26.39 10.05
C ARG A 331 3.13 27.70 10.16
N ASP A 332 2.98 28.37 11.28
CA ASP A 332 3.57 29.65 11.65
C ASP A 332 5.07 29.82 11.32
N ALA A 333 5.84 28.76 11.57
CA ALA A 333 7.28 28.77 11.34
C ALA A 333 7.68 28.88 9.85
N PHE A 334 6.72 28.79 8.94
CA PHE A 334 6.96 28.80 7.49
C PHE A 334 6.55 30.10 6.80
N TRP A 335 6.03 31.06 7.56
CA TRP A 335 5.61 32.36 7.05
C TRP A 335 6.69 33.40 7.24
N LYS A 336 6.80 34.36 6.33
CA LYS A 336 7.58 35.56 6.55
C LYS A 336 6.97 36.35 7.70
N ASP A 337 7.79 37.02 8.49
CA ASP A 337 7.36 37.76 9.69
C ASP A 337 6.32 38.85 9.39
N GLU A 338 6.36 39.44 8.19
CA GLU A 338 5.40 40.48 7.74
C GLU A 338 3.97 39.97 7.59
N TYR A 339 3.78 38.62 7.46
CA TYR A 339 2.48 37.97 7.34
C TYR A 339 2.03 37.27 8.62
N LYS A 340 2.83 37.36 9.69
CA LYS A 340 2.48 36.85 11.02
C LYS A 340 1.79 37.96 11.83
N GLU A 341 0.67 37.65 12.44
CA GLU A 341 0.01 38.53 13.39
C GLU A 341 0.58 38.33 14.80
N ASN A 342 0.95 39.41 15.46
CA ASN A 342 1.50 39.45 16.85
C ASN A 342 2.75 38.58 17.06
N GLY A 343 3.54 38.35 16.00
CA GLY A 343 4.81 37.62 16.07
C GLY A 343 4.74 36.11 16.19
N GLU A 344 3.55 35.55 16.37
CA GLU A 344 3.37 34.09 16.59
C GLU A 344 2.22 33.45 15.79
N ASN A 345 1.28 34.23 15.25
CA ASN A 345 0.09 33.67 14.62
C ASN A 345 0.20 33.61 13.10
N CYS A 346 0.10 32.40 12.60
CA CYS A 346 -0.07 32.08 11.20
C CYS A 346 -1.51 32.41 10.76
N PRO A 347 -1.74 32.82 9.50
CA PRO A 347 -3.08 33.05 8.94
C PRO A 347 -4.05 31.87 9.05
N TRP A 348 -3.59 30.76 9.56
CA TRP A 348 -4.33 29.52 9.72
C TRP A 348 -4.66 29.20 11.17
N ASN A 349 -4.18 29.96 12.13
CA ASN A 349 -4.53 29.78 13.54
C ASN A 349 -5.85 30.47 13.84
N GLY A 350 -6.79 29.76 14.45
CA GLY A 350 -8.07 30.31 14.85
C GLY A 350 -9.17 30.19 13.81
N ALA A 351 -9.08 29.22 12.90
CA ALA A 351 -10.14 28.89 11.98
C ALA A 351 -11.49 28.73 12.72
N ASP A 352 -12.56 28.97 11.98
CA ASP A 352 -13.94 28.81 12.46
C ASP A 352 -14.11 27.48 13.17
N THR A 353 -14.16 27.53 14.50
CA THR A 353 -14.27 26.36 15.35
C THR A 353 -15.63 25.67 15.27
N GLU A 354 -16.64 26.31 14.66
CA GLU A 354 -17.94 25.69 14.40
C GLU A 354 -17.87 24.77 13.16
N LEU A 355 -17.16 25.19 12.10
CA LEU A 355 -16.96 24.40 10.89
C LEU A 355 -15.72 23.51 10.96
N TYR A 356 -14.68 23.96 11.66
CA TYR A 356 -13.38 23.30 11.73
C TYR A 356 -12.84 23.27 13.16
N PRO A 357 -13.43 22.46 14.04
CA PRO A 357 -12.96 22.34 15.42
C PRO A 357 -11.54 21.79 15.45
N GLY A 358 -10.59 22.55 15.92
CA GLY A 358 -9.18 22.18 15.94
C GLY A 358 -8.30 23.03 15.02
N GLY A 359 -8.91 24.01 14.34
CA GLY A 359 -8.20 25.10 13.64
C GLY A 359 -7.55 24.73 12.31
N ASN A 360 -7.61 25.63 11.41
CA ASN A 360 -6.73 26.05 10.34
C ASN A 360 -6.37 25.08 9.16
N ILE A 361 -5.40 24.24 9.29
CA ILE A 361 -4.93 23.32 8.23
C ILE A 361 -5.90 22.16 8.01
N CYS A 362 -6.61 21.76 9.04
CA CYS A 362 -7.56 20.64 9.01
C CYS A 362 -8.63 20.80 7.92
N ALA A 363 -8.98 22.03 7.58
CA ALA A 363 -9.97 22.32 6.54
C ALA A 363 -9.60 21.78 5.16
N TYR A 364 -8.31 21.77 4.83
CA TYR A 364 -7.84 21.34 3.50
C TYR A 364 -7.25 19.95 3.47
N VAL A 365 -6.82 19.43 4.61
CA VAL A 365 -6.05 18.19 4.67
C VAL A 365 -6.66 17.15 5.61
N GLY A 366 -7.82 17.44 6.19
CA GLY A 366 -8.49 16.55 7.16
C GLY A 366 -7.70 16.38 8.48
N GLY A 367 -6.64 17.14 8.71
CA GLY A 367 -5.79 17.06 9.89
C GLY A 367 -4.41 17.69 9.70
N ARG A 368 -3.42 17.24 10.49
CA ARG A 368 -2.07 17.79 10.48
C ARG A 368 -1.23 17.21 9.35
N GLY A 369 -0.83 18.05 8.38
CA GLY A 369 0.27 17.75 7.47
C GLY A 369 1.64 17.88 8.13
N ILE A 370 2.59 17.02 7.76
CA ILE A 370 3.99 17.08 8.25
C ILE A 370 5.03 17.12 7.13
N SER A 371 4.61 17.13 5.88
CA SER A 371 5.50 17.11 4.70
C SER A 371 6.60 16.05 4.82
N ALA A 372 6.27 14.85 5.24
CA ALA A 372 7.23 13.76 5.23
C ALA A 372 7.55 13.33 3.81
N ASN A 373 6.54 13.39 2.94
CA ASN A 373 6.63 13.08 1.52
C ASN A 373 6.07 14.27 0.72
N ALA A 374 6.74 14.68 -0.31
CA ALA A 374 6.28 15.74 -1.20
C ALA A 374 6.28 15.23 -2.65
N PRO A 375 5.23 15.54 -3.43
CA PRO A 375 5.20 15.23 -4.85
C PRO A 375 6.28 16.01 -5.60
N THR A 376 6.85 15.38 -6.63
CA THR A 376 7.83 16.01 -7.52
C THR A 376 7.16 17.02 -8.46
N ASN A 377 7.96 17.87 -9.11
CA ASN A 377 7.47 18.78 -10.15
C ASN A 377 6.80 18.03 -11.32
N TYR A 378 7.26 16.82 -11.59
CA TYR A 378 6.65 15.93 -12.57
C TYR A 378 5.17 15.68 -12.29
N VAL A 379 4.84 15.37 -11.03
CA VAL A 379 3.46 15.11 -10.58
C VAL A 379 2.62 16.41 -10.50
N ILE A 380 3.24 17.50 -10.05
CA ILE A 380 2.52 18.76 -9.81
C ILE A 380 2.19 19.48 -11.11
N ASN A 381 3.16 19.52 -12.05
CA ASN A 381 3.11 20.39 -13.22
C ASN A 381 3.32 19.64 -14.53
N GLU A 382 4.39 18.82 -14.67
CA GLU A 382 4.83 18.35 -15.99
C GLU A 382 3.80 17.45 -16.67
N VAL A 383 3.17 16.51 -15.94
CA VAL A 383 2.13 15.63 -16.51
C VAL A 383 0.89 16.39 -16.95
N TRP A 384 0.69 17.62 -16.50
CA TRP A 384 -0.46 18.47 -16.80
C TRP A 384 -0.17 19.54 -17.87
N HIS A 385 1.04 19.57 -18.41
CA HIS A 385 1.37 20.51 -19.49
C HIS A 385 0.63 20.17 -20.79
N GLY A 386 0.20 21.20 -21.50
CA GLY A 386 -0.51 21.08 -22.76
C GLY A 386 -2.03 20.99 -22.58
N ASP A 387 -2.67 20.08 -23.31
CA ASP A 387 -4.13 20.03 -23.45
C ASP A 387 -4.85 19.23 -22.35
N PHE A 388 -4.49 19.49 -21.08
CA PHE A 388 -5.09 18.82 -19.90
C PHE A 388 -5.91 19.78 -19.00
N SER A 389 -6.25 20.96 -19.49
CA SER A 389 -6.99 21.95 -18.70
C SER A 389 -8.43 21.54 -18.44
N ASP A 390 -9.01 20.70 -19.28
CA ASP A 390 -10.37 20.15 -19.18
C ASP A 390 -10.42 18.74 -18.59
N ASP A 391 -9.26 18.17 -18.21
CA ASP A 391 -9.20 16.87 -17.56
C ASP A 391 -9.76 16.95 -16.13
N MET A 392 -10.81 16.18 -15.84
CA MET A 392 -11.46 16.17 -14.53
C MET A 392 -10.50 15.85 -13.39
N ARG A 393 -9.48 15.03 -13.64
CA ARG A 393 -8.48 14.64 -12.61
C ARG A 393 -7.64 15.84 -12.17
N ASN A 394 -7.52 16.85 -13.04
CA ASN A 394 -6.83 18.11 -12.79
C ASN A 394 -7.73 19.20 -12.17
N ALA A 395 -9.03 18.93 -12.01
CA ALA A 395 -9.98 19.89 -11.47
C ALA A 395 -9.64 20.31 -10.02
N PRO A 396 -10.01 21.54 -9.61
CA PRO A 396 -9.74 22.03 -8.25
C PRO A 396 -10.33 21.16 -7.13
N CYS A 397 -11.43 20.44 -7.36
CA CYS A 397 -11.99 19.50 -6.39
C CYS A 397 -11.11 18.26 -6.18
N ASN A 398 -10.24 17.92 -7.12
CA ASN A 398 -9.34 16.77 -7.05
C ASN A 398 -7.90 17.14 -6.65
N ILE A 399 -7.45 18.35 -7.03
CA ILE A 399 -6.11 18.84 -6.71
C ILE A 399 -6.23 20.27 -6.18
N HIS A 400 -6.11 20.42 -4.87
CA HIS A 400 -6.17 21.72 -4.20
C HIS A 400 -4.81 22.41 -4.32
N ARG A 401 -4.69 23.33 -5.27
CA ARG A 401 -3.46 24.11 -5.51
C ARG A 401 -3.45 25.43 -4.78
N ASP A 402 -4.64 26.00 -4.54
CA ASP A 402 -4.83 27.27 -3.89
C ASP A 402 -5.31 27.05 -2.44
N PHE A 403 -4.60 27.60 -1.49
CA PHE A 403 -4.96 27.60 -0.10
C PHE A 403 -5.47 28.97 0.30
N VAL A 404 -6.66 29.05 0.86
CA VAL A 404 -7.28 30.31 1.28
C VAL A 404 -7.17 30.46 2.78
N VAL A 405 -6.89 31.66 3.26
CA VAL A 405 -6.91 31.99 4.68
C VAL A 405 -8.33 31.89 5.21
N ILE A 406 -8.59 30.97 6.12
CA ILE A 406 -9.93 30.63 6.65
C ILE A 406 -10.19 31.19 8.06
N ASP A 407 -9.21 31.78 8.71
CA ASP A 407 -9.41 32.47 9.99
C ASP A 407 -10.13 33.80 9.78
N LYS A 408 -11.40 33.87 10.22
CA LYS A 408 -12.25 35.08 10.12
C LYS A 408 -11.68 36.28 10.88
N ASN A 409 -10.82 36.08 11.85
CA ASN A 409 -10.23 37.13 12.66
C ASN A 409 -8.89 37.62 12.09
N HIS A 410 -8.36 36.95 11.09
CA HIS A 410 -7.10 37.34 10.46
C HIS A 410 -7.32 38.41 9.39
N SER A 411 -6.40 39.37 9.31
CA SER A 411 -6.46 40.46 8.32
C SER A 411 -6.45 40.00 6.87
N MET A 412 -5.94 38.79 6.62
CA MET A 412 -5.90 38.16 5.29
C MET A 412 -7.06 37.20 5.02
N TYR A 413 -8.13 37.22 5.83
CA TYR A 413 -9.26 36.33 5.63
C TYR A 413 -9.79 36.36 4.17
N GLY A 414 -9.95 35.18 3.57
CA GLY A 414 -10.40 35.03 2.18
C GLY A 414 -9.33 35.26 1.12
N GLN A 415 -8.11 35.63 1.49
CA GLN A 415 -7.02 35.78 0.51
C GLN A 415 -6.36 34.45 0.23
N VAL A 416 -5.90 34.28 -1.02
CA VAL A 416 -5.13 33.11 -1.44
C VAL A 416 -3.70 33.21 -0.91
N VAL A 417 -3.22 32.15 -0.31
CA VAL A 417 -1.83 32.04 0.15
C VAL A 417 -0.93 31.79 -1.05
N THR A 418 0.09 32.62 -1.19
CA THR A 418 1.07 32.47 -2.27
C THR A 418 2.44 32.09 -1.73
N LYS A 419 3.29 31.51 -2.58
CA LYS A 419 4.68 31.16 -2.21
C LYS A 419 5.47 32.34 -1.67
N ASP A 420 5.18 33.56 -2.15
CA ASP A 420 5.86 34.78 -1.72
C ASP A 420 5.60 35.15 -0.25
N MET A 421 4.55 34.62 0.34
CA MET A 421 4.22 34.82 1.77
C MET A 421 5.03 33.89 2.68
N LEU A 422 5.65 32.86 2.13
CA LEU A 422 6.38 31.86 2.89
C LEU A 422 7.86 32.24 3.06
N ASP A 423 8.46 31.74 4.12
CA ASP A 423 9.91 31.78 4.29
C ASP A 423 10.58 31.06 3.12
N PRO A 424 11.47 31.72 2.35
CA PRO A 424 12.14 31.12 1.20
C PRO A 424 12.86 29.80 1.51
N THR A 425 13.28 29.60 2.77
CA THR A 425 13.94 28.36 3.20
C THR A 425 12.96 27.21 3.47
N ARG A 426 11.65 27.47 3.34
CA ARG A 426 10.58 26.52 3.66
C ARG A 426 9.56 26.31 2.54
N ILE A 427 9.78 26.94 1.41
CA ILE A 427 8.88 26.92 0.27
C ILE A 427 8.68 25.53 -0.32
N ASP A 428 9.62 24.60 -0.09
CA ASP A 428 9.54 23.17 -0.39
C ASP A 428 8.35 22.43 0.23
N ARG A 429 7.76 23.03 1.24
CA ARG A 429 6.63 22.48 1.99
C ARG A 429 5.28 23.03 1.56
N TYR A 430 5.29 23.88 0.54
CA TYR A 430 4.10 24.40 -0.10
C TYR A 430 3.91 23.70 -1.44
N TYR A 431 3.00 22.73 -1.46
CA TYR A 431 2.65 21.95 -2.63
C TYR A 431 1.15 21.58 -2.60
N PRO A 432 0.53 21.26 -3.74
CA PRO A 432 -0.87 20.88 -3.81
C PRO A 432 -1.25 19.68 -2.94
N VAL A 433 -2.51 19.64 -2.53
CA VAL A 433 -3.13 18.52 -1.82
C VAL A 433 -4.08 17.80 -2.78
N TRP A 434 -3.96 16.49 -2.89
CA TRP A 434 -4.89 15.66 -3.66
C TRP A 434 -6.00 15.15 -2.76
N GLU A 435 -7.23 15.21 -3.25
CA GLU A 435 -8.41 14.70 -2.55
C GLU A 435 -8.29 13.21 -2.21
N LYS A 436 -7.49 12.47 -2.97
CA LYS A 436 -7.22 11.04 -2.76
C LYS A 436 -6.75 10.66 -1.36
N TRP A 437 -6.08 11.56 -0.65
CA TRP A 437 -5.57 11.29 0.70
C TRP A 437 -6.04 12.28 1.74
N ALA A 438 -6.70 13.35 1.36
CA ALA A 438 -7.00 14.47 2.23
C ALA A 438 -8.44 14.93 2.10
N SER A 439 -9.38 14.01 2.29
CA SER A 439 -10.79 14.40 2.38
C SER A 439 -10.99 15.20 3.66
N TRP A 440 -11.41 16.46 3.52
CA TRP A 440 -11.71 17.34 4.64
C TRP A 440 -12.86 16.81 5.51
N ASP A 441 -13.68 15.91 4.98
CA ASP A 441 -14.80 15.28 5.68
C ASP A 441 -14.38 14.09 6.54
N ASP A 442 -13.19 13.58 6.34
CA ASP A 442 -12.70 12.42 7.10
C ASP A 442 -12.30 12.80 8.53
N TYR A 443 -12.29 14.08 8.83
CA TYR A 443 -12.01 14.55 10.17
C TYR A 443 -13.16 14.18 11.12
N ASN A 444 -12.88 13.31 12.10
CA ASN A 444 -13.85 12.97 13.11
C ASN A 444 -13.88 14.04 14.22
N TYR A 445 -14.87 14.90 14.17
CA TYR A 445 -15.04 16.00 15.13
C TYR A 445 -15.45 15.56 16.53
N ASP A 446 -15.95 14.32 16.68
CA ASP A 446 -16.33 13.77 17.98
C ASP A 446 -15.11 13.38 18.82
N ASP A 447 -13.93 13.19 18.20
CA ASP A 447 -12.68 12.91 18.88
C ASP A 447 -11.65 14.03 18.66
N LEU A 448 -11.75 15.05 19.45
CA LEU A 448 -10.82 16.17 19.48
C LEU A 448 -9.65 15.96 20.45
N SER A 449 -9.48 14.75 21.00
CA SER A 449 -8.46 14.47 22.02
C SER A 449 -7.03 14.78 21.56
N GLU A 450 -6.74 14.62 20.27
CA GLU A 450 -5.45 14.98 19.66
C GLU A 450 -5.42 16.43 19.11
N GLY A 451 -6.58 17.11 19.06
CA GLY A 451 -6.71 18.45 18.53
C GLY A 451 -6.10 18.60 17.13
N TRP A 452 -5.42 19.72 16.88
CA TRP A 452 -4.73 19.99 15.61
C TRP A 452 -3.56 19.03 15.32
N GLN A 453 -3.10 18.26 16.32
CA GLN A 453 -2.02 17.29 16.17
C GLN A 453 -2.48 15.91 15.68
N ARG A 454 -3.77 15.77 15.41
CA ARG A 454 -4.35 14.51 14.97
C ARG A 454 -3.55 13.89 13.83
N SER A 455 -3.27 12.61 13.97
CA SER A 455 -2.49 11.82 13.02
C SER A 455 -3.23 10.57 12.52
N ALA A 456 -4.44 10.34 13.03
CA ALA A 456 -5.25 9.18 12.67
C ALA A 456 -6.32 9.60 11.65
N TYR A 457 -6.38 8.87 10.55
CA TYR A 457 -7.33 9.08 9.45
C TYR A 457 -8.03 7.76 9.14
N PHE A 458 -9.29 7.83 8.69
CA PHE A 458 -10.17 6.68 8.54
C PHE A 458 -10.83 6.63 7.15
N ILE A 459 -10.17 7.20 6.16
CA ILE A 459 -10.53 7.01 4.77
C ILE A 459 -9.89 5.72 4.26
N ASP A 460 -10.70 4.88 3.63
CA ASP A 460 -10.24 3.65 3.03
C ASP A 460 -9.30 3.92 1.85
N GLN A 461 -8.42 2.98 1.53
CA GLN A 461 -7.42 3.17 0.49
C GLN A 461 -7.43 2.00 -0.49
N TYR A 462 -7.40 2.31 -1.78
CA TYR A 462 -7.25 1.27 -2.80
C TYR A 462 -5.88 0.59 -2.70
N ALA A 463 -5.89 -0.72 -2.61
CA ALA A 463 -4.74 -1.53 -2.93
C ALA A 463 -4.58 -1.64 -4.46
N CYS A 464 -5.70 -1.78 -5.16
CA CYS A 464 -5.80 -1.69 -6.62
C CYS A 464 -7.25 -1.45 -7.07
N ARG A 465 -7.42 -0.86 -8.24
CA ARG A 465 -8.70 -0.69 -8.92
C ARG A 465 -8.56 -0.90 -10.42
N SER A 466 -9.66 -1.13 -11.14
CA SER A 466 -9.64 -1.51 -12.55
C SER A 466 -8.96 -0.50 -13.48
N ALA A 467 -8.91 0.78 -13.13
CA ALA A 467 -8.15 1.77 -13.88
C ALA A 467 -6.65 1.44 -13.99
N GLU A 468 -6.05 0.84 -12.96
CA GLU A 468 -4.68 0.34 -13.05
C GLU A 468 -4.58 -0.84 -14.02
N THR A 469 -5.55 -1.74 -14.01
CA THR A 469 -5.61 -2.87 -14.96
C THR A 469 -5.69 -2.38 -16.42
N VAL A 470 -6.44 -1.30 -16.68
CA VAL A 470 -6.47 -0.67 -18.01
C VAL A 470 -5.08 -0.26 -18.46
N LEU A 471 -4.27 0.33 -17.57
CA LEU A 471 -2.90 0.76 -17.89
C LEU A 471 -1.90 -0.40 -17.97
N LEU A 472 -2.09 -1.49 -17.23
CA LEU A 472 -1.35 -2.74 -17.43
C LEU A 472 -1.63 -3.33 -18.81
N ARG A 473 -2.89 -3.34 -19.26
CA ARG A 473 -3.28 -3.80 -20.60
C ARG A 473 -2.70 -2.92 -21.69
N ALA A 474 -2.71 -1.60 -21.51
CA ALA A 474 -2.08 -0.65 -22.43
C ALA A 474 -0.57 -0.92 -22.56
N GLU A 475 0.13 -1.17 -21.45
CA GLU A 475 1.54 -1.53 -21.46
C GLU A 475 1.78 -2.85 -22.20
N ALA A 476 1.00 -3.89 -21.93
CA ALA A 476 1.12 -5.19 -22.61
C ALA A 476 0.91 -5.06 -24.13
N LYS A 477 -0.10 -4.30 -24.56
CA LYS A 477 -0.33 -4.01 -25.99
C LYS A 477 0.80 -3.23 -26.62
N LEU A 478 1.32 -2.18 -25.94
CA LEU A 478 2.45 -1.41 -26.40
C LEU A 478 3.69 -2.31 -26.61
N ARG A 479 4.00 -3.19 -25.64
CA ARG A 479 5.12 -4.14 -25.73
C ARG A 479 4.94 -5.16 -26.84
N LYS A 480 3.70 -5.51 -27.17
CA LYS A 480 3.35 -6.36 -28.30
C LYS A 480 3.43 -5.64 -29.66
N GLY A 481 3.63 -4.32 -29.68
CA GLY A 481 3.65 -3.46 -30.87
C GLY A 481 2.27 -2.94 -31.30
N ASP A 482 1.20 -3.26 -30.59
CA ASP A 482 -0.15 -2.74 -30.81
C ASP A 482 -0.33 -1.36 -30.17
N LYS A 483 0.28 -0.36 -30.81
CA LYS A 483 0.20 1.04 -30.34
C LYS A 483 -1.21 1.61 -30.43
N GLY A 484 -2.02 1.16 -31.41
CA GLY A 484 -3.41 1.58 -31.57
C GLY A 484 -4.25 1.11 -30.40
N GLY A 485 -4.21 -0.19 -30.10
CA GLY A 485 -4.92 -0.77 -28.95
C GLY A 485 -4.45 -0.24 -27.61
N ALA A 486 -3.15 0.13 -27.47
CA ALA A 486 -2.64 0.78 -26.28
C ALA A 486 -3.21 2.21 -26.10
N ALA A 487 -3.31 2.97 -27.20
CA ALA A 487 -3.95 4.30 -27.18
C ALA A 487 -5.44 4.22 -26.84
N ASP A 488 -6.14 3.21 -27.36
CA ASP A 488 -7.56 2.98 -27.04
C ASP A 488 -7.76 2.72 -25.54
N ASP A 489 -6.88 1.95 -24.90
CA ASP A 489 -6.93 1.70 -23.46
C ASP A 489 -6.71 3.00 -22.66
N VAL A 490 -5.69 3.78 -22.98
CA VAL A 490 -5.49 5.11 -22.35
C VAL A 490 -6.73 5.99 -22.52
N ASN A 491 -7.36 5.94 -23.70
CA ASN A 491 -8.56 6.74 -23.96
C ASN A 491 -9.80 6.30 -23.18
N ILE A 492 -9.86 5.08 -22.63
CA ILE A 492 -10.91 4.69 -21.67
C ILE A 492 -10.88 5.65 -20.48
N LEU A 493 -9.70 5.87 -19.88
CA LEU A 493 -9.53 6.75 -18.72
C LEU A 493 -9.72 8.22 -19.08
N ARG A 494 -9.23 8.65 -20.23
CA ARG A 494 -9.40 10.03 -20.71
C ARG A 494 -10.85 10.35 -21.11
N ASN A 495 -11.61 9.36 -21.56
CA ASN A 495 -13.04 9.50 -21.80
C ASN A 495 -13.80 9.70 -20.47
N ARG A 496 -13.50 8.88 -19.45
CA ARG A 496 -14.04 9.07 -18.12
C ARG A 496 -13.68 10.45 -17.55
N ALA A 497 -12.43 10.87 -17.74
CA ALA A 497 -11.93 12.16 -17.30
C ALA A 497 -12.44 13.37 -18.15
N GLN A 498 -13.22 13.13 -19.18
CA GLN A 498 -13.71 14.14 -20.14
C GLN A 498 -12.59 14.98 -20.77
N CYS A 499 -11.36 14.48 -20.76
CA CYS A 499 -10.20 15.12 -21.36
C CYS A 499 -10.38 15.19 -22.89
N SER A 500 -10.25 16.36 -23.48
CA SER A 500 -10.38 16.56 -24.94
C SER A 500 -9.21 15.96 -25.71
N TYR A 501 -8.03 15.96 -25.13
CA TYR A 501 -6.84 15.37 -25.74
C TYR A 501 -6.91 13.84 -25.72
N LYS A 502 -7.13 13.24 -26.88
CA LYS A 502 -7.17 11.78 -27.06
C LYS A 502 -5.81 11.26 -27.52
N ALA A 503 -5.35 10.19 -26.84
CA ALA A 503 -4.12 9.52 -27.22
C ALA A 503 -4.21 8.92 -28.63
N GLN A 504 -3.14 9.04 -29.40
CA GLN A 504 -2.99 8.46 -30.73
C GLN A 504 -1.90 7.38 -30.70
N ALA A 505 -1.94 6.45 -31.65
CA ALA A 505 -0.90 5.42 -31.77
C ALA A 505 0.52 6.01 -31.87
N SER A 506 0.68 7.19 -32.46
CA SER A 506 1.96 7.91 -32.55
C SER A 506 2.52 8.37 -31.21
N ASP A 507 1.65 8.63 -30.24
CA ASP A 507 2.03 9.14 -28.91
C ASP A 507 2.55 8.01 -28.00
N MET A 508 2.19 6.75 -28.31
CA MET A 508 2.43 5.63 -27.45
C MET A 508 3.89 5.27 -27.31
N THR A 509 4.41 5.60 -26.14
CA THR A 509 5.72 5.22 -25.60
C THR A 509 5.56 4.76 -24.16
N MET A 510 6.58 4.12 -23.57
CA MET A 510 6.52 3.74 -22.15
C MET A 510 6.39 4.98 -21.25
N GLN A 511 7.12 6.06 -21.55
CA GLN A 511 6.99 7.32 -20.80
C GLN A 511 5.56 7.88 -20.86
N PHE A 512 4.88 7.80 -22.01
CA PHE A 512 3.49 8.25 -22.12
C PHE A 512 2.54 7.45 -21.22
N ILE A 513 2.75 6.13 -21.11
CA ILE A 513 1.99 5.29 -20.17
C ILE A 513 2.34 5.66 -18.72
N LEU A 514 3.62 5.89 -18.42
CA LEU A 514 4.04 6.34 -17.08
C LEU A 514 3.43 7.69 -16.69
N ASP A 515 3.34 8.62 -17.65
CA ASP A 515 2.66 9.92 -17.45
C ASP A 515 1.17 9.73 -17.17
N GLU A 516 0.50 8.83 -17.89
CA GLU A 516 -0.91 8.53 -17.66
C GLU A 516 -1.14 7.84 -16.31
N ARG A 517 -0.23 6.94 -15.92
CA ARG A 517 -0.25 6.32 -14.58
C ARG A 517 -0.13 7.37 -13.47
N VAL A 518 0.69 8.40 -13.64
CA VAL A 518 0.77 9.51 -12.67
C VAL A 518 -0.52 10.29 -12.60
N ARG A 519 -1.13 10.66 -13.73
CA ARG A 519 -2.43 11.39 -13.74
C ARG A 519 -3.51 10.60 -13.05
N GLU A 520 -3.55 9.29 -13.28
CA GLU A 520 -4.60 8.41 -12.79
C GLU A 520 -4.35 7.85 -11.38
N LEU A 521 -3.12 7.40 -11.10
CA LEU A 521 -2.82 6.51 -9.99
C LEU A 521 -1.83 7.10 -8.97
N PHE A 522 -1.42 8.37 -9.12
CA PHE A 522 -0.56 8.99 -8.11
C PHE A 522 -1.14 8.80 -6.70
N PHE A 523 -0.29 8.39 -5.75
CA PHE A 523 -0.63 8.03 -4.39
C PHE A 523 -1.27 6.62 -4.20
N GLU A 524 -1.91 6.04 -5.20
CA GLU A 524 -2.50 4.70 -5.13
C GLU A 524 -1.50 3.62 -5.55
N GLU A 525 -0.83 3.85 -6.67
CA GLU A 525 0.10 2.92 -7.30
C GLU A 525 1.29 2.60 -6.39
N GLN A 526 1.69 1.33 -6.36
CA GLN A 526 3.00 0.93 -5.86
C GLN A 526 4.07 1.25 -6.93
N ARG A 527 4.57 2.49 -6.89
CA ARG A 527 5.41 3.02 -7.97
C ARG A 527 6.74 2.28 -8.14
N TRP A 528 7.40 1.89 -7.02
CA TRP A 528 8.66 1.16 -7.10
C TRP A 528 8.54 -0.20 -7.77
N PRO A 529 7.62 -1.09 -7.40
CA PRO A 529 7.37 -2.33 -8.14
C PRO A 529 7.15 -2.10 -9.63
N THR A 530 6.32 -1.12 -10.01
CA THR A 530 6.07 -0.77 -11.41
C THR A 530 7.34 -0.37 -12.14
N LEU A 531 8.15 0.54 -11.59
CA LEU A 531 9.37 1.02 -12.25
C LEU A 531 10.44 -0.07 -12.38
N LEU A 532 10.60 -0.90 -11.35
CA LEU A 532 11.56 -2.02 -11.37
C LEU A 532 11.12 -3.15 -12.31
N ARG A 533 9.80 -3.41 -12.43
CA ARG A 533 9.23 -4.34 -13.40
C ARG A 533 9.47 -3.85 -14.83
N ILE A 534 9.23 -2.58 -15.10
CA ILE A 534 9.50 -1.95 -16.40
C ILE A 534 11.01 -2.03 -16.75
N GLY A 535 11.88 -1.94 -15.75
CA GLY A 535 13.31 -2.06 -15.87
C GLY A 535 13.99 -0.75 -16.28
N LYS A 536 14.80 -0.77 -17.37
CA LYS A 536 15.63 0.37 -17.78
C LYS A 536 14.82 1.66 -17.96
N GLU A 537 13.70 1.61 -18.65
CA GLU A 537 12.85 2.78 -18.92
C GLU A 537 12.25 3.36 -17.63
N GLY A 538 11.92 2.51 -16.65
CA GLY A 538 11.49 2.93 -15.32
C GLY A 538 12.57 3.69 -14.56
N ILE A 539 13.81 3.20 -14.60
CA ILE A 539 14.97 3.89 -13.98
C ILE A 539 15.31 5.20 -14.72
N GLU A 540 15.15 5.24 -16.02
CA GLU A 540 15.30 6.47 -16.81
C GLU A 540 14.24 7.52 -16.41
N SER A 541 12.99 7.12 -16.12
CA SER A 541 11.97 8.01 -15.57
C SER A 541 12.40 8.60 -14.22
N ILE A 542 12.92 7.78 -13.29
CA ILE A 542 13.46 8.27 -12.03
C ILE A 542 14.57 9.29 -12.25
N ASN A 543 15.56 8.97 -13.09
CA ASN A 543 16.68 9.86 -13.36
C ASN A 543 16.24 11.18 -14.00
N LYS A 544 15.17 11.16 -14.78
CA LYS A 544 14.63 12.37 -15.42
C LYS A 544 13.86 13.26 -14.46
N HIS A 545 13.08 12.69 -13.56
CA HIS A 545 12.07 13.42 -12.80
C HIS A 545 12.35 13.57 -11.28
N ALA A 546 13.16 12.69 -10.69
CA ALA A 546 13.49 12.75 -9.25
C ALA A 546 14.33 13.99 -8.86
N MET A 547 14.92 14.69 -9.81
CA MET A 547 15.81 15.82 -9.53
C MET A 547 15.08 17.14 -9.22
N TYR A 548 13.77 17.21 -9.38
CA TYR A 548 13.03 18.46 -9.30
C TYR A 548 11.81 18.36 -8.39
N ILE A 549 11.99 18.65 -7.10
CA ILE A 549 10.87 19.03 -6.28
C ILE A 549 10.47 20.44 -6.67
N ALA A 550 9.25 20.58 -7.18
CA ALA A 550 8.52 21.83 -7.31
C ALA A 550 9.39 23.08 -7.56
N ASP A 551 9.97 23.22 -8.75
CA ASP A 551 10.60 24.46 -9.24
C ASP A 551 11.74 25.02 -8.35
N GLN A 552 12.44 24.17 -7.61
CA GLN A 552 13.37 24.55 -6.56
C GLN A 552 14.82 24.15 -6.80
N SER A 553 15.31 24.37 -8.00
CA SER A 553 16.71 24.09 -8.35
C SER A 553 17.75 24.83 -7.50
N GLU A 554 17.36 25.91 -6.81
CA GLU A 554 18.29 26.77 -6.06
C GLU A 554 18.23 26.61 -4.53
N ALA A 555 17.14 26.11 -3.94
CA ALA A 555 16.97 26.05 -2.48
C ALA A 555 17.47 24.75 -1.81
N TRP A 556 17.95 23.76 -2.59
CA TRP A 556 18.26 22.42 -2.08
C TRP A 556 19.61 21.87 -2.50
N PRO A 557 20.70 22.46 -2.07
CA PRO A 557 22.00 21.81 -2.24
C PRO A 557 22.06 20.58 -1.30
N GLY A 558 21.84 19.40 -1.83
CA GLY A 558 22.21 18.18 -1.13
C GLY A 558 21.20 17.04 -1.00
N CYS A 559 19.91 17.21 -1.29
CA CYS A 559 18.97 16.11 -1.26
C CYS A 559 19.02 15.22 -2.50
N PHE A 560 19.37 15.75 -3.64
CA PHE A 560 19.37 15.08 -4.94
C PHE A 560 20.70 15.15 -5.66
N THR A 561 21.79 14.91 -5.01
CA THR A 561 23.12 14.97 -5.64
C THR A 561 23.46 13.72 -6.45
N SER A 562 22.58 12.73 -6.54
CA SER A 562 22.92 11.54 -7.30
C SER A 562 21.74 11.05 -8.14
N THR A 563 21.84 11.26 -9.46
CA THR A 563 21.31 10.29 -10.43
C THR A 563 21.62 8.89 -9.93
N LEU A 564 20.69 7.96 -10.05
CA LEU A 564 20.94 6.56 -9.71
C LEU A 564 22.23 6.10 -10.43
N PRO A 565 23.30 5.76 -9.71
CA PRO A 565 24.57 5.41 -10.35
C PRO A 565 24.44 4.04 -11.00
N GLY A 566 24.51 4.02 -12.34
CA GLY A 566 24.51 2.79 -13.11
C GLY A 566 23.14 2.10 -13.18
N ILE A 567 22.47 2.23 -14.32
CA ILE A 567 21.14 1.65 -14.57
C ILE A 567 21.06 0.17 -14.20
N SER A 568 22.11 -0.61 -14.48
CA SER A 568 22.13 -2.05 -14.23
C SER A 568 22.04 -2.44 -12.75
N LYS A 569 22.56 -1.61 -11.84
CA LYS A 569 22.49 -1.86 -10.41
C LYS A 569 21.07 -1.70 -9.87
N TRP A 570 20.31 -0.73 -10.41
CA TRP A 570 19.04 -0.30 -9.85
C TRP A 570 17.81 -0.96 -10.45
N THR A 571 17.99 -1.90 -11.37
CA THR A 571 16.88 -2.70 -11.90
C THR A 571 16.34 -3.72 -10.90
N LEU A 572 17.09 -4.01 -9.83
CA LEU A 572 16.70 -4.86 -8.71
C LEU A 572 17.26 -4.30 -7.41
N PHE A 573 16.52 -4.42 -6.32
CA PHE A 573 17.03 -4.15 -4.98
C PHE A 573 17.98 -5.26 -4.49
N PRO A 574 18.87 -4.96 -3.54
CA PRO A 574 19.77 -5.97 -2.98
C PRO A 574 18.99 -7.00 -2.16
N ILE A 575 19.40 -8.25 -2.26
CA ILE A 575 19.00 -9.26 -1.28
C ILE A 575 19.62 -8.86 0.07
N PRO A 576 18.86 -8.85 1.19
CA PRO A 576 19.40 -8.47 2.49
C PRO A 576 20.61 -9.29 2.87
N GLN A 577 21.69 -8.64 3.30
CA GLN A 577 22.93 -9.32 3.66
C GLN A 577 22.71 -10.32 4.82
N THR A 578 21.82 -9.98 5.75
CA THR A 578 21.47 -10.86 6.88
C THR A 578 20.88 -12.19 6.44
N ILE A 579 20.10 -12.19 5.34
CA ILE A 579 19.51 -13.41 4.76
C ILE A 579 20.60 -14.27 4.13
N ILE A 580 21.53 -13.66 3.40
CA ILE A 580 22.68 -14.37 2.80
C ILE A 580 23.56 -15.00 3.90
N ASP A 581 23.90 -14.23 4.93
CA ASP A 581 24.80 -14.64 6.00
C ASP A 581 24.20 -15.75 6.89
N THR A 582 22.88 -15.74 7.08
CA THR A 582 22.19 -16.76 7.91
C THR A 582 21.94 -18.05 7.16
N ASN A 583 21.90 -18.06 5.85
CA ASN A 583 21.66 -19.25 5.02
C ASN A 583 22.94 -20.08 4.84
N THR A 584 23.44 -20.68 5.91
CA THR A 584 24.77 -21.32 5.96
C THR A 584 24.87 -22.66 5.22
N GLY A 585 23.74 -23.26 4.85
CA GLY A 585 23.70 -24.58 4.20
C GLY A 585 23.71 -24.52 2.66
N ALA A 586 23.42 -23.35 2.06
CA ALA A 586 23.46 -23.13 0.62
C ALA A 586 23.79 -21.67 0.31
N VAL A 587 24.29 -21.41 -0.92
CA VAL A 587 24.66 -20.06 -1.35
C VAL A 587 23.44 -19.34 -1.93
N ILE A 588 23.15 -18.14 -1.42
CA ILE A 588 22.24 -17.18 -2.03
C ILE A 588 23.09 -16.08 -2.66
N GLU A 589 23.11 -16.02 -3.97
CA GLU A 589 23.89 -15.00 -4.70
C GLU A 589 23.22 -13.63 -4.60
N GLN A 590 24.04 -12.57 -4.51
CA GLN A 590 23.56 -11.19 -4.50
C GLN A 590 23.13 -10.73 -5.90
N ASN A 591 22.26 -9.74 -6.00
CA ASN A 591 21.90 -9.10 -7.26
C ASN A 591 23.08 -8.33 -7.87
N PRO A 592 23.17 -8.26 -9.21
CA PRO A 592 24.29 -7.59 -9.87
C PRO A 592 24.49 -6.14 -9.42
N GLY A 593 25.72 -5.79 -9.09
CA GLY A 593 26.12 -4.44 -8.68
C GLY A 593 25.99 -4.11 -7.19
N TRP A 594 25.47 -5.06 -6.40
CA TRP A 594 25.32 -4.93 -4.94
C TRP A 594 26.39 -5.70 -4.14
#